data_381ee242172a8298f0eba87ae873f3d7
#
_entry.id   381ee242172a8298f0eba87ae873f3d7
#
_cell.length_a   1.000
_cell.length_b   1.000
_cell.length_c   1.000
_cell.angle_alpha   90.00
_cell.angle_beta   90.00
_cell.angle_gamma   90.00
#
_symmetry.space_group_name_H-M   'P 1'
#
loop_
_entity.id
_entity.type
_entity.pdbx_description
1 polymer ?
#
loop_
_entity_poly.entity_id
_entity_poly.type
_entity_poly.pdbx_seq_one_letter_code
_entity_poly.pdbx_strand_id
1 'polypeptide(L)'
;MENFLEARHIVKRFAKHTALNDVSVEVPRGQIFGLLGPNGAGKTTLIRILNQITAPDSGEVLLGGEKLKREHIARIGYLPEERGLYPKMKVGEQAIYLAQLKGVNKHEARKRLTDWFEKFDIMPWWNKKVEELSKGMQQKVQFVCTVIHEPELLIFDEPFSGF
;
A
#
# COMPACT_ATOMS: atom_id res chain seq x y z
N MET A 1 -15.17 -19.93 -4.45
CA MET A 1 -14.23 -19.20 -3.56
C MET A 1 -14.66 -17.76 -3.55
N GLU A 2 -14.80 -17.18 -2.39
CA GLU A 2 -15.26 -15.81 -2.25
C GLU A 2 -14.16 -14.81 -2.68
N ASN A 3 -14.51 -13.87 -3.55
CA ASN A 3 -13.61 -12.80 -3.95
C ASN A 3 -13.55 -11.73 -2.85
N PHE A 4 -12.35 -11.38 -2.44
CA PHE A 4 -12.14 -10.31 -1.48
C PHE A 4 -12.05 -8.94 -2.16
N LEU A 5 -11.37 -8.87 -3.29
CA LEU A 5 -11.29 -7.66 -4.11
C LEU A 5 -11.87 -7.95 -5.49
N GLU A 6 -12.73 -7.06 -5.97
CA GLU A 6 -13.26 -7.11 -7.32
C GLU A 6 -13.22 -5.73 -7.95
N ALA A 7 -12.55 -5.62 -9.08
CA ALA A 7 -12.65 -4.46 -9.95
C ALA A 7 -13.48 -4.87 -11.16
N ARG A 8 -14.55 -4.16 -11.46
CA ARG A 8 -15.51 -4.52 -12.51
C ARG A 8 -15.61 -3.44 -13.56
N HIS A 9 -15.26 -3.78 -14.79
CA HIS A 9 -15.45 -2.93 -15.96
C HIS A 9 -14.84 -1.53 -15.79
N ILE A 10 -13.61 -1.47 -15.27
CA ILE A 10 -12.93 -0.21 -14.99
C ILE A 10 -12.48 0.45 -16.29
N VAL A 11 -12.88 1.69 -16.45
CA VAL A 11 -12.42 2.56 -17.54
C VAL A 11 -11.79 3.81 -16.94
N LYS A 12 -10.61 4.16 -17.42
CA LYS A 12 -9.94 5.41 -17.05
C LYS A 12 -9.26 6.00 -18.28
N ARG A 13 -9.65 7.22 -18.62
CA ARG A 13 -9.12 7.98 -19.75
C ARG A 13 -8.43 9.23 -19.25
N PHE A 14 -7.30 9.52 -19.84
CA PHE A 14 -6.59 10.79 -19.70
C PHE A 14 -6.64 11.53 -21.04
N ALA A 15 -6.33 12.84 -21.04
CA ALA A 15 -6.48 13.70 -22.22
C ALA A 15 -5.83 13.14 -23.50
N LYS A 16 -4.76 12.35 -23.38
CA LYS A 16 -3.98 11.85 -24.52
C LYS A 16 -4.08 10.33 -24.75
N HIS A 17 -4.65 9.57 -23.80
CA HIS A 17 -4.73 8.12 -23.93
C HIS A 17 -5.74 7.50 -22.98
N THR A 18 -6.18 6.29 -23.30
CA THR A 18 -6.99 5.46 -22.41
C THR A 18 -6.05 4.54 -21.61
N ALA A 19 -5.94 4.78 -20.31
CA ALA A 19 -5.08 3.98 -19.43
C ALA A 19 -5.70 2.62 -19.12
N LEU A 20 -7.00 2.57 -18.90
CA LEU A 20 -7.76 1.35 -18.62
C LEU A 20 -9.00 1.34 -19.51
N ASN A 21 -9.21 0.26 -20.23
CA ASN A 21 -10.33 0.08 -21.15
C ASN A 21 -11.08 -1.21 -20.80
N ASP A 22 -12.13 -1.08 -19.98
CA ASP A 22 -12.98 -2.21 -19.57
C ASP A 22 -12.18 -3.33 -18.87
N VAL A 23 -11.40 -2.96 -17.85
CA VAL A 23 -10.56 -3.90 -17.11
C VAL A 23 -11.33 -4.46 -15.90
N SER A 24 -11.34 -5.79 -15.78
CA SER A 24 -11.92 -6.49 -14.64
C SER A 24 -10.89 -7.40 -14.00
N VAL A 25 -10.82 -7.37 -12.66
CA VAL A 25 -9.88 -8.16 -11.88
C VAL A 25 -10.61 -8.71 -10.65
N GLU A 26 -10.37 -9.98 -10.36
CA GLU A 26 -10.91 -10.64 -9.18
C GLU A 26 -9.78 -11.25 -8.37
N VAL A 27 -9.73 -10.93 -7.08
CA VAL A 27 -8.74 -11.49 -6.16
C VAL A 27 -9.47 -12.26 -5.07
N PRO A 28 -9.40 -13.60 -5.10
CA PRO A 28 -10.02 -14.42 -4.05
C PRO A 28 -9.37 -14.19 -2.68
N ARG A 29 -10.14 -14.38 -1.64
CA ARG A 29 -9.65 -14.29 -0.25
C ARG A 29 -8.52 -15.30 -0.01
N GLY A 30 -7.44 -14.83 0.63
CA GLY A 30 -6.31 -15.68 0.97
C GLY A 30 -5.38 -16.05 -0.19
N GLN A 31 -5.52 -15.36 -1.33
CA GLN A 31 -4.71 -15.63 -2.51
C GLN A 31 -3.71 -14.51 -2.79
N ILE A 32 -2.63 -14.88 -3.46
CA ILE A 32 -1.68 -13.92 -4.03
C ILE A 32 -1.98 -13.76 -5.51
N PHE A 33 -2.17 -12.52 -5.94
CA PHE A 33 -2.47 -12.18 -7.33
C PHE A 33 -1.35 -11.33 -7.91
N GLY A 34 -0.81 -11.74 -9.05
CA GLY A 34 0.22 -11.00 -9.78
C GLY A 34 -0.37 -10.18 -10.91
N LEU A 35 -0.13 -8.86 -10.88
CA LEU A 35 -0.51 -7.94 -11.95
C LEU A 35 0.74 -7.61 -12.75
N LEU A 36 0.85 -8.18 -13.94
CA LEU A 36 2.03 -8.08 -14.78
C LEU A 36 1.72 -7.32 -16.07
N GLY A 37 2.74 -6.68 -16.60
CA GLY A 37 2.66 -5.97 -17.86
C GLY A 37 3.79 -4.95 -18.00
N PRO A 38 4.04 -4.45 -19.22
CA PRO A 38 5.06 -3.45 -19.46
C PRO A 38 4.70 -2.10 -18.81
N ASN A 39 5.68 -1.21 -18.70
CA ASN A 39 5.43 0.16 -18.28
C ASN A 39 4.44 0.82 -19.24
N GLY A 40 3.46 1.55 -18.69
CA GLY A 40 2.41 2.17 -19.47
C GLY A 40 1.20 1.27 -19.76
N ALA A 41 1.18 0.03 -19.25
CA ALA A 41 0.07 -0.91 -19.43
C ALA A 41 -1.17 -0.58 -18.56
N GLY A 42 -1.10 0.43 -17.69
CA GLY A 42 -2.20 0.80 -16.80
C GLY A 42 -2.12 0.21 -15.40
N LYS A 43 -1.09 -0.54 -15.04
CA LYS A 43 -0.94 -1.15 -13.72
C LYS A 43 -0.99 -0.13 -12.59
N THR A 44 -0.20 0.93 -12.68
CA THR A 44 -0.15 1.99 -11.68
C THR A 44 -1.49 2.71 -11.58
N THR A 45 -2.16 2.94 -12.69
CA THR A 45 -3.49 3.57 -12.72
C THR A 45 -4.51 2.71 -11.98
N LEU A 46 -4.53 1.40 -12.25
CA LEU A 46 -5.42 0.48 -11.55
C LEU A 46 -5.14 0.46 -10.05
N ILE A 47 -3.87 0.36 -9.66
CA ILE A 47 -3.45 0.37 -8.25
C ILE A 47 -3.89 1.66 -7.56
N ARG A 48 -3.77 2.81 -8.21
CA ARG A 48 -4.23 4.10 -7.67
C ARG A 48 -5.75 4.14 -7.49
N ILE A 49 -6.50 3.53 -8.38
CA ILE A 49 -7.96 3.40 -8.25
C ILE A 49 -8.32 2.51 -7.06
N LEU A 50 -7.63 1.38 -6.89
CA LEU A 50 -7.85 0.48 -5.75
C LEU A 50 -7.54 1.14 -4.40
N ASN A 51 -6.61 2.10 -4.39
CA ASN A 51 -6.26 2.88 -3.20
C ASN A 51 -7.04 4.19 -3.07
N GLN A 52 -8.01 4.43 -3.93
CA GLN A 52 -8.82 5.66 -3.95
C GLN A 52 -8.02 6.96 -4.11
N ILE A 53 -6.87 6.88 -4.73
CA ILE A 53 -6.08 8.06 -5.09
C ILE A 53 -6.68 8.73 -6.33
N THR A 54 -7.21 7.91 -7.24
CA THR A 54 -7.82 8.33 -8.50
C THR A 54 -9.18 7.65 -8.66
N ALA A 55 -10.19 8.37 -9.10
CA ALA A 55 -11.50 7.79 -9.40
C ALA A 55 -11.53 7.20 -10.81
N PRO A 56 -12.21 6.06 -11.04
CA PRO A 56 -12.45 5.56 -12.39
C PRO A 56 -13.47 6.44 -13.11
N ASP A 57 -13.43 6.47 -14.44
CA ASP A 57 -14.45 7.14 -15.25
C ASP A 57 -15.74 6.31 -15.29
N SER A 58 -15.61 4.99 -15.30
CA SER A 58 -16.72 4.06 -15.15
C SER A 58 -16.23 2.75 -14.53
N GLY A 59 -17.18 1.90 -14.17
CA GLY A 59 -16.91 0.68 -13.43
C GLY A 59 -16.96 0.89 -11.92
N GLU A 60 -16.74 -0.20 -11.19
CA GLU A 60 -16.79 -0.18 -9.72
C GLU A 60 -15.75 -1.09 -9.12
N VAL A 61 -15.39 -0.80 -7.87
CA VAL A 61 -14.50 -1.67 -7.08
C VAL A 61 -15.24 -2.09 -5.83
N LEU A 62 -15.18 -3.39 -5.52
CA LEU A 62 -15.77 -3.98 -4.31
C LEU A 62 -14.66 -4.55 -3.44
N LEU A 63 -14.75 -4.32 -2.14
CA LEU A 63 -13.87 -4.91 -1.14
C LEU A 63 -14.73 -5.67 -0.13
N GLY A 64 -14.53 -6.98 -0.03
CA GLY A 64 -15.35 -7.82 0.84
C GLY A 64 -16.84 -7.79 0.48
N GLY A 65 -17.17 -7.59 -0.79
CA GLY A 65 -18.55 -7.50 -1.28
C GLY A 65 -19.19 -6.13 -1.17
N GLU A 66 -18.52 -5.16 -0.57
CA GLU A 66 -19.01 -3.78 -0.42
C GLU A 66 -18.31 -2.85 -1.40
N LYS A 67 -19.05 -1.88 -1.92
CA LYS A 67 -18.45 -0.84 -2.77
C LYS A 67 -17.34 -0.12 -2.02
N LEU A 68 -16.19 0.01 -2.66
CA LEU A 68 -15.00 0.62 -2.07
C LEU A 68 -15.29 2.04 -1.61
N LYS A 69 -15.03 2.32 -0.32
CA LYS A 69 -15.23 3.60 0.34
C LYS A 69 -13.94 4.06 0.98
N ARG A 70 -13.87 5.33 1.33
CA ARG A 70 -12.71 5.91 2.01
C ARG A 70 -12.32 5.17 3.29
N GLU A 71 -13.30 4.67 4.03
CA GLU A 71 -13.09 3.90 5.26
C GLU A 71 -12.29 2.61 5.04
N HIS A 72 -12.40 2.01 3.85
CA HIS A 72 -11.70 0.78 3.51
C HIS A 72 -10.18 0.93 3.42
N ILE A 73 -9.66 2.17 3.31
CA ILE A 73 -8.21 2.43 3.28
C ILE A 73 -7.52 1.88 4.54
N ALA A 74 -8.19 1.89 5.69
CA ALA A 74 -7.66 1.30 6.92
C ALA A 74 -7.49 -0.22 6.85
N ARG A 75 -8.12 -0.89 5.87
CA ARG A 75 -8.02 -2.35 5.64
C ARG A 75 -7.02 -2.70 4.54
N ILE A 76 -6.41 -1.69 3.92
CA ILE A 76 -5.49 -1.86 2.80
C ILE A 76 -4.10 -1.37 3.21
N GLY A 77 -3.09 -2.19 2.96
CA GLY A 77 -1.69 -1.80 3.04
C GLY A 77 -1.15 -1.61 1.63
N TYR A 78 -0.63 -0.44 1.35
CA TYR A 78 -0.09 -0.10 0.04
C TYR A 78 1.38 0.27 0.14
N LEU A 79 2.22 -0.46 -0.58
CA LEU A 79 3.64 -0.18 -0.73
C LEU A 79 3.89 0.35 -2.14
N PRO A 80 4.01 1.66 -2.34
CA PRO A 80 4.23 2.25 -3.66
C PRO A 80 5.64 1.98 -4.19
N GLU A 81 5.81 2.12 -5.49
CA GLU A 81 7.11 2.06 -6.14
C GLU A 81 8.06 3.13 -5.62
N GLU A 82 7.57 4.37 -5.52
CA GLU A 82 8.31 5.47 -4.95
C GLU A 82 8.11 5.56 -3.43
N ARG A 83 9.16 5.88 -2.71
CA ARG A 83 9.13 5.89 -1.25
C ARG A 83 8.50 7.15 -0.71
N GLY A 84 7.51 6.97 0.16
CA GLY A 84 6.78 8.04 0.81
C GLY A 84 7.28 8.39 2.21
N LEU A 85 8.52 8.01 2.56
CA LEU A 85 9.07 8.33 3.88
C LEU A 85 9.63 9.75 3.90
N TYR A 86 9.39 10.46 5.01
CA TYR A 86 9.89 11.82 5.22
C TYR A 86 11.35 11.78 5.67
N PRO A 87 12.30 12.34 4.87
CA PRO A 87 13.73 12.19 5.15
C PRO A 87 14.19 12.77 6.48
N LYS A 88 13.59 13.87 6.90
CA LYS A 88 13.99 14.62 8.11
C LYS A 88 13.41 14.08 9.41
N MET A 89 12.39 13.23 9.33
CA MET A 89 11.77 12.63 10.52
C MET A 89 12.57 11.43 11.02
N LYS A 90 12.53 11.22 12.33
CA LYS A 90 13.05 9.98 12.93
C LYS A 90 12.20 8.80 12.54
N VAL A 91 12.83 7.64 12.34
CA VAL A 91 12.19 6.41 11.88
C VAL A 91 11.02 6.00 12.77
N GLY A 92 11.23 5.89 14.08
CA GLY A 92 10.18 5.48 15.01
C GLY A 92 9.03 6.45 15.12
N GLU A 93 9.35 7.74 15.12
CA GLU A 93 8.36 8.82 15.17
C GLU A 93 7.44 8.80 13.95
N GLN A 94 8.04 8.67 12.78
CA GLN A 94 7.31 8.58 11.52
C GLN A 94 6.45 7.32 11.43
N ALA A 95 6.99 6.18 11.86
CA ALA A 95 6.26 4.92 11.84
C ALA A 95 5.02 4.97 12.73
N ILE A 96 5.12 5.58 13.92
CA ILE A 96 3.97 5.80 14.80
C ILE A 96 2.94 6.71 14.12
N TYR A 97 3.39 7.80 13.52
CA TYR A 97 2.52 8.75 12.82
C TYR A 97 1.74 8.06 11.69
N LEU A 98 2.42 7.28 10.85
CA LEU A 98 1.78 6.55 9.75
C LEU A 98 0.78 5.51 10.26
N ALA A 99 1.08 4.82 11.35
CA ALA A 99 0.16 3.87 11.98
C ALA A 99 -1.10 4.58 12.49
N GLN A 100 -0.95 5.75 13.10
CA GLN A 100 -2.08 6.55 13.56
C GLN A 100 -2.99 7.01 12.40
N LEU A 101 -2.43 7.33 11.25
CA LEU A 101 -3.21 7.67 10.05
C LEU A 101 -4.09 6.51 9.58
N LYS A 102 -3.69 5.28 9.90
CA LYS A 102 -4.46 4.06 9.59
C LYS A 102 -5.40 3.64 10.71
N GLY A 103 -5.54 4.45 11.74
CA GLY A 103 -6.47 4.20 12.85
C GLY A 103 -5.91 3.43 14.04
N VAL A 104 -4.60 3.18 14.08
CA VAL A 104 -3.96 2.53 15.23
C VAL A 104 -3.60 3.61 16.26
N ASN A 105 -4.03 3.45 17.52
CA ASN A 105 -3.67 4.41 18.55
C ASN A 105 -2.17 4.36 18.87
N LYS A 106 -1.65 5.44 19.43
CA LYS A 106 -0.21 5.62 19.68
C LYS A 106 0.41 4.50 20.53
N HIS A 107 -0.27 4.09 21.60
CA HIS A 107 0.20 3.05 22.50
C HIS A 107 0.31 1.70 21.78
N GLU A 108 -0.73 1.30 21.07
CA GLU A 108 -0.77 0.08 20.29
C GLU A 108 0.23 0.11 19.13
N ALA A 109 0.35 1.25 18.45
CA ALA A 109 1.32 1.45 17.39
C ALA A 109 2.75 1.23 17.89
N ARG A 110 3.09 1.83 19.04
CA ARG A 110 4.42 1.68 19.64
C ARG A 110 4.72 0.22 19.98
N LYS A 111 3.74 -0.48 20.53
CA LYS A 111 3.88 -1.90 20.88
C LYS A 111 4.13 -2.76 19.64
N ARG A 112 3.29 -2.62 18.61
CA ARG A 112 3.44 -3.38 17.36
C ARG A 112 4.74 -3.07 16.65
N LEU A 113 5.13 -1.81 16.60
CA LEU A 113 6.38 -1.38 15.97
C LEU A 113 7.60 -1.93 16.71
N THR A 114 7.58 -1.93 18.03
CA THR A 114 8.65 -2.53 18.83
C THR A 114 8.82 -4.00 18.48
N ASP A 115 7.73 -4.75 18.39
CA ASP A 115 7.76 -6.17 18.02
C ASP A 115 8.35 -6.38 16.62
N TRP A 116 7.94 -5.58 15.65
CA TRP A 116 8.46 -5.64 14.29
C TRP A 116 9.93 -5.25 14.20
N PHE A 117 10.34 -4.21 14.91
CA PHE A 117 11.72 -3.73 14.91
C PHE A 117 12.66 -4.74 15.57
N GLU A 118 12.22 -5.40 16.62
CA GLU A 118 12.97 -6.50 17.25
C GLU A 118 13.06 -7.71 16.31
N LYS A 119 11.96 -8.09 15.70
CA LYS A 119 11.90 -9.22 14.76
C LYS A 119 12.82 -9.03 13.54
N PHE A 120 12.94 -7.81 13.05
CA PHE A 120 13.81 -7.48 11.91
C PHE A 120 15.22 -7.05 12.34
N ASP A 121 15.49 -7.02 13.64
CA ASP A 121 16.77 -6.57 14.20
C ASP A 121 17.13 -5.14 13.75
N ILE A 122 16.16 -4.24 13.80
CA ILE A 122 16.30 -2.85 13.38
C ILE A 122 16.00 -1.82 14.48
N MET A 123 15.93 -2.25 15.74
CA MET A 123 15.74 -1.32 16.87
C MET A 123 16.77 -0.18 16.89
N PRO A 124 18.05 -0.38 16.54
CA PRO A 124 19.02 0.71 16.50
C PRO A 124 18.67 1.86 15.55
N TRP A 125 17.76 1.63 14.60
CA TRP A 125 17.35 2.66 13.64
C TRP A 125 16.25 3.58 14.19
N TRP A 126 15.64 3.24 15.31
CA TRP A 126 14.46 3.93 15.83
C TRP A 126 14.63 5.45 15.95
N ASN A 127 15.77 5.90 16.47
CA ASN A 127 16.06 7.32 16.68
C ASN A 127 16.85 7.97 15.55
N LYS A 128 17.16 7.23 14.48
CA LYS A 128 17.83 7.79 13.31
C LYS A 128 16.81 8.51 12.41
N LYS A 129 17.26 9.53 11.70
CA LYS A 129 16.48 10.14 10.63
C LYS A 129 16.44 9.19 9.43
N VAL A 130 15.34 9.21 8.68
CA VAL A 130 15.19 8.36 7.50
C VAL A 130 16.33 8.59 6.50
N GLU A 131 16.77 9.84 6.30
CA GLU A 131 17.88 10.18 5.40
C GLU A 131 19.21 9.52 5.77
N GLU A 132 19.39 9.11 7.02
CA GLU A 132 20.60 8.40 7.48
C GLU A 132 20.60 6.94 7.11
N LEU A 133 19.47 6.39 6.65
CA LEU A 133 19.32 5.00 6.27
C LEU A 133 19.72 4.77 4.82
N SER A 134 20.34 3.61 4.54
CA SER A 134 20.51 3.15 3.16
C SER A 134 19.17 2.90 2.49
N LYS A 135 19.18 2.74 1.19
CA LYS A 135 17.99 2.43 0.39
C LYS A 135 17.30 1.15 0.86
N GLY A 136 18.06 0.08 1.09
CA GLY A 136 17.55 -1.19 1.59
C GLY A 136 16.99 -1.10 3.00
N MET A 137 17.64 -0.31 3.88
CA MET A 137 17.14 -0.04 5.22
C MET A 137 15.80 0.70 5.18
N GLN A 138 15.67 1.70 4.33
CA GLN A 138 14.40 2.42 4.14
C GLN A 138 13.28 1.51 3.65
N GLN A 139 13.60 0.55 2.78
CA GLN A 139 12.63 -0.44 2.29
C GLN A 139 12.07 -1.31 3.43
N LYS A 140 12.93 -1.74 4.36
CA LYS A 140 12.48 -2.52 5.53
C LYS A 140 11.53 -1.70 6.41
N VAL A 141 11.87 -0.44 6.68
CA VAL A 141 11.01 0.46 7.45
C VAL A 141 9.67 0.67 6.74
N GLN A 142 9.70 0.90 5.44
CA GLN A 142 8.50 1.11 4.65
C GLN A 142 7.59 -0.12 4.65
N PHE A 143 8.16 -1.31 4.56
CA PHE A 143 7.40 -2.55 4.69
C PHE A 143 6.70 -2.65 6.04
N VAL A 144 7.41 -2.38 7.14
CA VAL A 144 6.82 -2.41 8.48
C VAL A 144 5.66 -1.42 8.59
N CYS A 145 5.83 -0.19 8.07
CA CYS A 145 4.77 0.82 8.06
C CYS A 145 3.55 0.40 7.22
N THR A 146 3.77 -0.44 6.21
CA THR A 146 2.69 -0.94 5.34
C THR A 146 1.83 -2.00 6.03
N VAL A 147 2.40 -2.82 6.92
CA VAL A 147 1.70 -3.93 7.56
C VAL A 147 1.28 -3.68 9.01
N ILE A 148 1.72 -2.57 9.61
CA ILE A 148 1.54 -2.31 11.03
C ILE A 148 0.08 -2.24 11.49
N HIS A 149 -0.82 -1.83 10.62
CA HIS A 149 -2.26 -1.72 10.92
C HIS A 149 -3.02 -3.02 10.63
N GLU A 150 -2.30 -4.12 10.37
CA GLU A 150 -2.88 -5.44 10.09
C GLU A 150 -3.91 -5.42 8.95
N PRO A 151 -3.53 -4.96 7.75
CA PRO A 151 -4.44 -4.87 6.63
C PRO A 151 -4.91 -6.25 6.16
N GLU A 152 -6.12 -6.31 5.61
CA GLU A 152 -6.66 -7.52 5.00
C GLU A 152 -6.21 -7.69 3.55
N LEU A 153 -5.85 -6.59 2.90
CA LEU A 153 -5.32 -6.56 1.52
C LEU A 153 -3.98 -5.86 1.51
N LEU A 154 -2.98 -6.49 0.90
CA LEU A 154 -1.67 -5.88 0.66
C LEU A 154 -1.48 -5.67 -0.84
N ILE A 155 -1.10 -4.46 -1.21
CA ILE A 155 -0.79 -4.08 -2.59
C ILE A 155 0.66 -3.62 -2.65
N PHE A 156 1.46 -4.32 -3.43
CA PHE A 156 2.87 -3.97 -3.66
C PHE A 156 3.04 -3.54 -5.12
N ASP A 157 3.51 -2.32 -5.33
CA ASP A 157 3.81 -1.78 -6.65
C ASP A 157 5.32 -1.77 -6.86
N GLU A 158 5.82 -2.64 -7.76
CA GLU A 158 7.23 -2.79 -8.06
C GLU A 158 8.09 -3.02 -6.79
N PRO A 159 7.78 -4.04 -5.95
CA PRO A 159 8.46 -4.20 -4.66
C PRO A 159 9.95 -4.50 -4.77
N PHE A 160 10.41 -4.94 -5.93
CA PHE A 160 11.80 -5.30 -6.16
C PHE A 160 12.56 -4.28 -7.02
N SER A 161 11.94 -3.15 -7.36
CA SER A 161 12.63 -2.12 -8.11
C SER A 161 13.77 -1.52 -7.29
N GLY A 162 14.97 -1.49 -7.85
CA GLY A 162 16.16 -0.98 -7.19
C GLY A 162 16.96 -2.02 -6.40
N PHE A 163 16.67 -3.29 -6.57
CA PHE A 163 17.57 -4.38 -6.17
C PHE A 163 18.55 -4.70 -7.28
#